data_db37c98963ddca6b9a728563631e454b
#
_entry.id   db37c98963ddca6b9a728563631e454b
#
_cell.length_a   1.000
_cell.length_b   1.000
_cell.length_c   1.000
_cell.angle_alpha   90.00
_cell.angle_beta   90.00
_cell.angle_gamma   90.00
#
_symmetry.space_group_name_H-M   'P 1'
#
loop_
_entity.id
_entity.type
_entity.pdbx_description
1 polymer ?
#
loop_
_entity_poly.entity_id
_entity_poly.type
_entity_poly.pdbx_seq_one_letter_code
_entity_poly.pdbx_strand_id
1 'polypeptide(L)'
;MTTYRKLGRETAHRNLMLRNLVTSLLREGRIETTVTRAKETRRMAEKMITLAKRGDLHARRQVLAYVIDETVVSDLFENIAPKYAERTGGYT
;
A
#
# COMPACT_ATOMS: atom_id res chain seq x y z
N MET A 1 -2.57 31.56 -11.15
CA MET A 1 -1.77 30.45 -10.60
C MET A 1 -2.40 29.67 -9.48
N THR A 2 -3.60 30.04 -9.10
CA THR A 2 -4.39 29.26 -8.14
C THR A 2 -4.63 27.83 -8.61
N THR A 3 -4.78 27.62 -9.93
CA THR A 3 -4.98 26.29 -10.52
C THR A 3 -3.80 25.37 -10.26
N TYR A 4 -2.58 25.88 -10.35
CA TYR A 4 -1.37 25.10 -10.10
C TYR A 4 -1.28 24.64 -8.65
N ARG A 5 -1.53 25.54 -7.70
CA ARG A 5 -1.54 25.20 -6.26
C ARG A 5 -2.63 24.19 -5.93
N LYS A 6 -3.79 24.36 -6.55
CA LYS A 6 -4.91 23.46 -6.34
C LYS A 6 -4.58 22.04 -6.79
N LEU A 7 -3.92 21.90 -7.93
CA LEU A 7 -3.46 20.59 -8.42
C LEU A 7 -2.47 19.95 -7.45
N GLY A 8 -1.54 20.73 -6.91
CA GLY A 8 -0.59 20.22 -5.93
C GLY A 8 -1.27 19.70 -4.66
N ARG A 9 -2.24 20.43 -4.15
CA ARG A 9 -3.02 20.01 -2.99
C ARG A 9 -3.84 18.76 -3.27
N GLU A 10 -4.47 18.68 -4.42
CA GLU A 10 -5.28 17.53 -4.81
C GLU A 10 -4.40 16.29 -4.92
N THR A 11 -3.22 16.41 -5.50
CA THR A 11 -2.27 15.31 -5.62
C THR A 11 -1.81 14.82 -4.26
N ALA A 12 -1.44 15.74 -3.36
CA ALA A 12 -1.01 15.38 -2.01
C ALA A 12 -2.12 14.70 -1.22
N HIS A 13 -3.34 15.23 -1.32
CA HIS A 13 -4.51 14.64 -0.66
C HIS A 13 -4.82 13.27 -1.22
N ARG A 14 -4.75 13.10 -2.52
CA ARG A 14 -4.97 11.83 -3.19
C ARG A 14 -3.95 10.79 -2.74
N ASN A 15 -2.68 11.16 -2.65
CA ASN A 15 -1.62 10.26 -2.20
C ASN A 15 -1.84 9.82 -0.76
N LEU A 16 -2.24 10.74 0.12
CA LEU A 16 -2.54 10.41 1.50
C LEU A 16 -3.73 9.45 1.59
N MET A 17 -4.78 9.70 0.82
CA MET A 17 -5.95 8.84 0.76
C MET A 17 -5.57 7.44 0.29
N LEU A 18 -4.74 7.34 -0.74
CA LEU A 18 -4.29 6.06 -1.27
C LEU A 18 -3.48 5.28 -0.23
N ARG A 19 -2.58 5.95 0.48
CA ARG A 19 -1.81 5.33 1.55
C ARG A 19 -2.72 4.79 2.66
N ASN A 20 -3.75 5.55 3.03
CA ASN A 20 -4.73 5.12 4.02
C ASN A 20 -5.50 3.89 3.55
N LEU A 21 -5.91 3.87 2.29
CA LEU A 21 -6.63 2.73 1.71
C LEU A 21 -5.76 1.47 1.67
N VAL A 22 -4.49 1.60 1.28
CA VAL A 22 -3.56 0.47 1.27
C VAL A 22 -3.34 -0.05 2.69
N THR A 23 -3.13 0.83 3.65
CA THR A 23 -2.96 0.46 5.06
C THR A 23 -4.19 -0.29 5.57
N SER A 24 -5.38 0.21 5.27
CA SER A 24 -6.64 -0.43 5.66
C SER A 24 -6.82 -1.80 5.02
N LEU A 25 -6.50 -1.92 3.74
CA LEU A 25 -6.59 -3.20 3.03
C LEU A 25 -5.67 -4.25 3.66
N LEU A 26 -4.44 -3.87 3.95
CA LEU A 26 -3.48 -4.79 4.56
C LEU A 26 -3.88 -5.18 5.99
N ARG A 27 -4.47 -4.24 6.73
CA ARG A 27 -4.92 -4.49 8.09
C ARG A 27 -6.18 -5.35 8.16
N GLU A 28 -7.19 -4.99 7.37
CA GLU A 28 -8.51 -5.63 7.43
C GLU A 28 -8.65 -6.82 6.48
N GLY A 29 -7.80 -6.90 5.47
CA GLY A 29 -7.89 -7.93 4.43
C GLY A 29 -8.91 -7.63 3.34
N ARG A 30 -9.73 -6.61 3.52
CA ARG A 30 -10.78 -6.25 2.58
C ARG A 30 -11.20 -4.81 2.80
N ILE A 31 -11.49 -4.11 1.69
CA ILE A 31 -12.05 -2.76 1.73
C ILE A 31 -13.15 -2.62 0.68
N GLU A 32 -14.03 -1.63 0.89
CA GLU A 32 -15.02 -1.24 -0.10
C GLU A 32 -14.74 0.20 -0.52
N THR A 33 -14.67 0.43 -1.82
CA THR A 33 -14.38 1.75 -2.38
C THR A 33 -14.81 1.80 -3.84
N THR A 34 -14.60 2.94 -4.51
CA THR A 34 -14.91 3.05 -5.94
C THR A 34 -13.98 2.17 -6.76
N VAL A 35 -14.42 1.78 -7.96
CA VAL A 35 -13.63 0.93 -8.86
C VAL A 35 -12.29 1.58 -9.19
N THR A 36 -12.27 2.88 -9.45
CA THR A 36 -11.03 3.60 -9.76
C THR A 36 -10.05 3.55 -8.60
N ARG A 37 -10.53 3.84 -7.39
CA ARG A 37 -9.69 3.78 -6.19
C ARG A 37 -9.25 2.37 -5.88
N ALA A 38 -10.12 1.39 -6.11
CA ALA A 38 -9.78 -0.02 -5.89
C ALA A 38 -8.63 -0.46 -6.78
N LYS A 39 -8.62 -0.04 -8.05
CA LYS A 39 -7.54 -0.37 -8.98
C LYS A 39 -6.21 0.25 -8.57
N GLU A 40 -6.22 1.50 -8.15
CA GLU A 40 -5.01 2.19 -7.67
C GLU A 40 -4.50 1.55 -6.37
N THR A 41 -5.41 1.26 -5.43
CA THR A 41 -5.08 0.63 -4.16
C THR A 41 -4.48 -0.76 -4.38
N ARG A 42 -5.06 -1.53 -5.28
CA ARG A 42 -4.57 -2.85 -5.64
C ARG A 42 -3.12 -2.79 -6.11
N ARG A 43 -2.81 -1.88 -7.02
CA ARG A 43 -1.46 -1.72 -7.56
C ARG A 43 -0.44 -1.47 -6.45
N MET A 44 -0.76 -0.55 -5.55
CA MET A 44 0.14 -0.20 -4.46
C MET A 44 0.23 -1.28 -3.39
N ALA A 45 -0.88 -1.94 -3.07
CA ALA A 45 -0.89 -3.04 -2.12
C ALA A 45 -0.03 -4.20 -2.63
N GLU A 46 -0.14 -4.54 -3.91
CA GLU A 46 0.69 -5.59 -4.50
C GLU A 46 2.16 -5.22 -4.49
N LYS A 47 2.50 -3.96 -4.71
CA LYS A 47 3.87 -3.48 -4.61
C LYS A 47 4.41 -3.66 -3.19
N MET A 48 3.60 -3.35 -2.17
CA MET A 48 4.01 -3.55 -0.78
C MET A 48 4.23 -5.02 -0.46
N ILE A 49 3.37 -5.90 -0.94
CA ILE A 49 3.53 -7.35 -0.73
C ILE A 49 4.80 -7.85 -1.43
N THR A 50 5.07 -7.39 -2.64
CA THR A 50 6.30 -7.76 -3.35
C THR A 50 7.54 -7.32 -2.59
N LEU A 51 7.56 -6.11 -2.05
CA LEU A 51 8.66 -5.62 -1.22
C LEU A 51 8.81 -6.47 0.04
N ALA A 52 7.71 -6.82 0.68
CA ALA A 52 7.74 -7.65 1.89
C ALA A 52 8.27 -9.05 1.61
N LYS A 53 8.00 -9.59 0.43
CA LYS A 53 8.55 -10.90 0.01
C LYS A 53 10.07 -10.88 -0.12
N ARG A 54 10.65 -9.74 -0.52
CA ARG A 54 12.10 -9.58 -0.55
C ARG A 54 12.69 -9.70 0.85
N GLY A 55 12.00 -9.14 1.84
CA GLY A 55 12.34 -9.30 3.24
C GLY A 55 13.62 -8.63 3.71
N ASP A 56 14.34 -7.90 2.85
CA ASP A 56 15.56 -7.24 3.26
C ASP A 56 15.27 -5.90 3.99
N LEU A 57 16.30 -5.36 4.62
CA LEU A 57 16.16 -4.12 5.40
C LEU A 57 15.72 -2.94 4.53
N HIS A 58 16.24 -2.86 3.32
CA HIS A 58 15.90 -1.78 2.39
C HIS A 58 14.41 -1.84 2.01
N ALA A 59 13.92 -3.04 1.69
CA ALA A 59 12.51 -3.24 1.38
C ALA A 59 11.62 -2.88 2.57
N ARG A 60 12.02 -3.28 3.79
CA ARG A 60 11.26 -2.95 4.99
C ARG A 60 11.19 -1.44 5.23
N ARG A 61 12.28 -0.73 4.99
CA ARG A 61 12.30 0.73 5.10
C ARG A 61 11.37 1.39 4.09
N GLN A 62 11.31 0.87 2.85
CA GLN A 62 10.40 1.37 1.83
C GLN A 62 8.94 1.17 2.22
N VAL A 63 8.60 0.01 2.76
CA VAL A 63 7.24 -0.27 3.23
C VAL A 63 6.88 0.63 4.41
N LEU A 64 7.79 0.80 5.38
CA LEU A 64 7.57 1.70 6.52
C LEU A 64 7.35 3.15 6.09
N ALA A 65 8.00 3.58 5.03
CA ALA A 65 7.82 4.93 4.50
C ALA A 65 6.44 5.15 3.87
N TYR A 66 5.79 4.09 3.42
CA TYR A 66 4.49 4.17 2.75
C TYR A 66 3.32 3.78 3.65
N VAL A 67 3.41 2.64 4.31
CA VAL A 67 2.35 2.15 5.19
C VAL A 67 2.43 2.88 6.53
N ILE A 68 1.32 3.49 6.93
CA ILE A 68 1.29 4.42 8.06
C ILE A 68 1.40 3.69 9.41
N ASP A 69 0.89 2.49 9.51
CA ASP A 69 0.79 1.75 10.77
C ASP A 69 1.88 0.68 10.86
N GLU A 70 2.76 0.82 11.87
CA GLU A 70 3.85 -0.14 12.11
C GLU A 70 3.36 -1.55 12.40
N THR A 71 2.23 -1.69 13.07
CA THR A 71 1.63 -2.99 13.36
C THR A 71 1.26 -3.71 12.07
N VAL A 72 0.71 -2.96 11.11
CA VAL A 72 0.36 -3.49 9.79
C VAL A 72 1.62 -3.91 9.04
N VAL A 73 2.71 -3.15 9.14
CA VAL A 73 3.99 -3.50 8.51
C VAL A 73 4.51 -4.81 9.07
N SER A 74 4.51 -4.97 10.39
CA SER A 74 4.94 -6.22 11.02
C SER A 74 4.10 -7.40 10.56
N ASP A 75 2.79 -7.24 10.51
CA ASP A 75 1.89 -8.28 10.03
C ASP A 75 2.14 -8.61 8.55
N LEU A 76 2.43 -7.60 7.73
CA LEU A 76 2.74 -7.79 6.33
C LEU A 76 3.96 -8.70 6.15
N PHE A 77 5.04 -8.45 6.88
CA PHE A 77 6.26 -9.23 6.78
C PHE A 77 6.15 -10.61 7.42
N GLU A 78 5.44 -10.73 8.54
CA GLU A 78 5.36 -11.97 9.31
C GLU A 78 4.29 -12.94 8.80
N ASN A 79 3.15 -12.43 8.35
CA ASN A 79 2.00 -13.26 8.03
C ASN A 79 1.53 -13.18 6.58
N ILE A 80 1.47 -11.97 6.02
CA ILE A 80 0.90 -11.78 4.68
C ILE A 80 1.88 -12.22 3.59
N ALA A 81 3.12 -11.74 3.63
CA ALA A 81 4.11 -12.06 2.61
C ALA A 81 4.39 -13.56 2.51
N PRO A 82 4.57 -14.31 3.62
CA PRO A 82 4.76 -15.75 3.54
C PRO A 82 3.62 -16.50 2.87
N LYS A 83 2.39 -16.00 3.02
CA LYS A 83 1.20 -16.59 2.38
C LYS A 83 1.29 -16.58 0.86
N TYR A 84 2.00 -15.60 0.30
CA TYR A 84 2.13 -15.43 -1.15
C TYR A 84 3.56 -15.67 -1.65
N ALA A 85 4.37 -16.34 -0.88
CA ALA A 85 5.80 -16.52 -1.18
C ALA A 85 6.05 -17.15 -2.56
N GLU A 86 5.18 -18.05 -3.01
CA GLU A 86 5.32 -18.74 -4.28
C GLU A 86 4.59 -18.07 -5.45
N ARG A 87 3.87 -16.97 -5.19
CA ARG A 87 3.22 -16.22 -6.26
C ARG A 87 4.15 -15.13 -6.77
N THR A 88 4.17 -14.94 -8.08
CA THR A 88 4.96 -13.89 -8.70
C THR A 88 4.22 -12.56 -8.82
N GLY A 89 2.93 -12.55 -8.55
CA GLY A 89 2.06 -11.38 -8.59
C GLY A 89 0.61 -11.80 -8.40
N GLY A 90 -0.31 -10.85 -8.57
CA GLY A 90 -1.74 -11.13 -8.48
C GLY A 90 -2.20 -11.55 -7.10
N TYR A 91 -1.70 -10.89 -6.06
CA TYR A 91 -2.01 -11.22 -4.67
C TYR A 91 -3.41 -10.73 -4.24
N THR A 92 -3.97 -9.80 -4.96
CA THR A 92 -5.27 -9.21 -4.62
C THR A 92 -6.32 -9.48 -5.67
#